data_fcc5417e5399b5b14175e1f11dc75597
#
_entry.id   fcc5417e5399b5b14175e1f11dc75597
#
_cell.length_a   1.000
_cell.length_b   1.000
_cell.length_c   1.000
_cell.angle_alpha   90.00
_cell.angle_beta   90.00
_cell.angle_gamma   90.00
#
_symmetry.space_group_name_H-M   'P 1'
#
loop_
_entity.id
_entity.type
_entity.pdbx_description
1 polymer ?
#
loop_
_entity_poly.entity_id
_entity_poly.type
_entity_poly.pdbx_seq_one_letter_code
_entity_poly.pdbx_strand_id
1 'polypeptide(L)'
;MHIGIIEDHQLVRDSFKKLLELHADWEVIIEACNVDQAILAVALEQPDIFIVDISLNESQNGLTFLTYLNENFPEIKTIVASMHDYEPYVSNALRLGALGYVSKRSASEELIDAVKSVALGKRYISEDVNFALNTQSSALTILTNREQEALPLLAKGLNAKQIAQQLEIMPKTAHVHKANIYSKLNVTTSFELLKIAIDAGVIKLDELT
;
A
#
# COMPACT_ATOMS: atom_id res chain seq x y z
N MET A 1 -20.24 13.14 13.33
CA MET A 1 -18.85 12.67 13.17
C MET A 1 -18.25 13.43 12.02
N HIS A 2 -17.11 14.08 12.25
CA HIS A 2 -16.42 14.89 11.28
C HIS A 2 -15.35 14.09 10.53
N ILE A 3 -15.32 14.24 9.21
CA ILE A 3 -14.43 13.47 8.34
C ILE A 3 -13.60 14.43 7.49
N GLY A 4 -12.30 14.15 7.36
CA GLY A 4 -11.41 14.80 6.41
C GLY A 4 -11.12 13.87 5.24
N ILE A 5 -10.91 14.43 4.06
CA ILE A 5 -10.51 13.69 2.84
C ILE A 5 -9.32 14.41 2.20
N ILE A 6 -8.27 13.65 1.90
CA ILE A 6 -7.19 14.08 1.00
C ILE A 6 -7.14 13.15 -0.22
N GLU A 7 -7.38 13.70 -1.39
CA GLU A 7 -7.49 13.01 -2.68
C GLU A 7 -7.28 14.03 -3.79
N ASP A 8 -6.32 13.84 -4.68
CA ASP A 8 -6.01 14.78 -5.76
C ASP A 8 -7.01 14.71 -6.92
N HIS A 9 -7.64 13.56 -7.15
CA HIS A 9 -8.66 13.40 -8.18
C HIS A 9 -10.02 13.94 -7.68
N GLN A 10 -10.44 15.08 -8.19
CA GLN A 10 -11.69 15.74 -7.79
C GLN A 10 -12.90 14.80 -7.83
N LEU A 11 -13.07 14.04 -8.92
CA LEU A 11 -14.22 13.14 -9.07
C LEU A 11 -14.29 12.06 -7.99
N VAL A 12 -13.14 11.52 -7.59
CA VAL A 12 -13.05 10.51 -6.53
C VAL A 12 -13.38 11.15 -5.19
N ARG A 13 -12.81 12.32 -4.91
CA ARG A 13 -13.06 13.10 -3.70
C ARG A 13 -14.54 13.44 -3.53
N ASP A 14 -15.18 13.98 -4.60
CA ASP A 14 -16.60 14.30 -4.63
C ASP A 14 -17.49 13.05 -4.42
N SER A 15 -17.04 11.89 -4.95
CA SER A 15 -17.75 10.63 -4.80
C SER A 15 -17.68 10.12 -3.37
N PHE A 16 -16.50 10.17 -2.74
CA PHE A 16 -16.34 9.80 -1.32
C PHE A 16 -17.17 10.72 -0.41
N LYS A 17 -17.12 12.04 -0.64
CA LYS A 17 -17.94 12.99 0.11
C LYS A 17 -19.41 12.62 0.04
N LYS A 18 -19.96 12.49 -1.16
CA LYS A 18 -21.38 12.14 -1.35
C LYS A 18 -21.75 10.84 -0.67
N LEU A 19 -20.88 9.81 -0.78
CA LEU A 19 -21.12 8.51 -0.17
C LEU A 19 -21.19 8.62 1.36
N LEU A 20 -20.26 9.35 1.97
CA LEU A 20 -20.18 9.52 3.41
C LEU A 20 -21.36 10.36 3.96
N GLU A 21 -21.73 11.43 3.28
CA GLU A 21 -22.84 12.33 3.63
C GLU A 21 -24.23 11.71 3.41
N LEU A 22 -24.33 10.48 2.86
CA LEU A 22 -25.58 9.70 2.92
C LEU A 22 -25.95 9.31 4.37
N HIS A 23 -24.99 9.30 5.30
CA HIS A 23 -25.21 9.12 6.71
C HIS A 23 -25.45 10.48 7.38
N ALA A 24 -26.68 10.71 7.90
CA ALA A 24 -27.11 11.99 8.44
C ALA A 24 -26.25 12.58 9.57
N ASP A 25 -25.52 11.71 10.29
CA ASP A 25 -24.65 12.12 11.40
C ASP A 25 -23.17 12.30 11.00
N TRP A 26 -22.86 12.21 9.71
CA TRP A 26 -21.50 12.37 9.19
C TRP A 26 -21.38 13.61 8.31
N GLU A 27 -20.32 14.36 8.50
CA GLU A 27 -20.05 15.58 7.77
C GLU A 27 -18.59 15.61 7.30
N VAL A 28 -18.37 15.87 6.02
CA VAL A 28 -17.03 16.06 5.46
C VAL A 28 -16.65 17.53 5.63
N ILE A 29 -15.83 17.80 6.66
CA ILE A 29 -15.40 19.17 7.01
C ILE A 29 -14.11 19.60 6.33
N ILE A 30 -13.28 18.66 5.88
CA ILE A 30 -12.02 18.93 5.17
C ILE A 30 -12.02 18.21 3.83
N GLU A 31 -11.77 18.95 2.78
CA GLU A 31 -11.48 18.47 1.43
C GLU A 31 -10.15 19.06 0.97
N ALA A 32 -9.13 18.23 0.80
CA ALA A 32 -7.81 18.65 0.35
C ALA A 32 -7.38 17.88 -0.90
N CYS A 33 -6.71 18.54 -1.83
CA CYS A 33 -6.17 17.89 -3.03
C CYS A 33 -4.66 17.61 -2.95
N ASN A 34 -4.00 18.06 -1.89
CA ASN A 34 -2.57 17.81 -1.63
C ASN A 34 -2.26 17.90 -0.13
N VAL A 35 -1.05 17.49 0.25
CA VAL A 35 -0.60 17.42 1.65
C VAL A 35 -0.56 18.80 2.31
N ASP A 36 -0.10 19.84 1.60
CA ASP A 36 0.01 21.17 2.18
C ASP A 36 -1.37 21.75 2.56
N GLN A 37 -2.37 21.56 1.71
CA GLN A 37 -3.75 21.94 2.01
C GLN A 37 -4.30 21.16 3.21
N ALA A 38 -4.05 19.85 3.27
CA ALA A 38 -4.52 19.00 4.36
C ALA A 38 -3.88 19.41 5.71
N ILE A 39 -2.59 19.71 5.73
CA ILE A 39 -1.87 20.21 6.91
C ILE A 39 -2.47 21.53 7.41
N LEU A 40 -2.70 22.48 6.51
CA LEU A 40 -3.29 23.77 6.86
C LEU A 40 -4.73 23.60 7.39
N ALA A 41 -5.52 22.75 6.77
CA ALA A 41 -6.90 22.53 7.15
C ALA A 41 -7.02 21.83 8.50
N VAL A 42 -6.26 20.76 8.76
CA VAL A 42 -6.30 20.01 10.02
C VAL A 42 -5.82 20.85 11.22
N ALA A 43 -4.94 21.82 11.00
CA ALA A 43 -4.49 22.76 12.03
C ALA A 43 -5.61 23.73 12.46
N LEU A 44 -6.59 24.00 11.59
CA LEU A 44 -7.71 24.88 11.86
C LEU A 44 -8.90 24.12 12.45
N GLU A 45 -9.19 22.94 11.91
CA GLU A 45 -10.31 22.11 12.32
C GLU A 45 -9.95 20.64 12.26
N GLN A 46 -10.16 19.89 13.35
CA GLN A 46 -9.74 18.51 13.47
C GLN A 46 -10.93 17.56 13.24
N PRO A 47 -10.87 16.67 12.23
CA PRO A 47 -11.87 15.64 12.04
C PRO A 47 -11.66 14.47 13.00
N ASP A 48 -12.70 13.66 13.21
CA ASP A 48 -12.61 12.40 13.96
C ASP A 48 -11.83 11.33 13.16
N ILE A 49 -12.03 11.34 11.83
CA ILE A 49 -11.42 10.39 10.90
C ILE A 49 -10.87 11.15 9.68
N PHE A 50 -9.69 10.77 9.22
CA PHE A 50 -9.14 11.27 7.96
C PHE A 50 -9.02 10.12 6.95
N ILE A 51 -9.60 10.30 5.75
CA ILE A 51 -9.43 9.39 4.61
C ILE A 51 -8.30 9.92 3.76
N VAL A 52 -7.30 9.09 3.52
CA VAL A 52 -6.02 9.50 2.90
C VAL A 52 -5.74 8.67 1.66
N ASP A 53 -5.67 9.31 0.50
CA ASP A 53 -5.01 8.70 -0.65
C ASP A 53 -3.49 8.78 -0.47
N ILE A 54 -2.81 7.66 -0.72
CA ILE A 54 -1.35 7.61 -0.68
C ILE A 54 -0.71 7.94 -2.04
N SER A 55 -1.48 7.95 -3.13
CA SER A 55 -0.99 8.13 -4.50
C SER A 55 -1.22 9.56 -5.01
N LEU A 56 -0.91 10.56 -4.20
CA LEU A 56 -1.05 11.97 -4.58
C LEU A 56 0.01 12.39 -5.61
N ASN A 57 -0.38 13.26 -6.53
CA ASN A 57 0.40 13.67 -7.73
C ASN A 57 1.52 14.69 -7.45
N GLU A 58 2.28 14.63 -6.38
CA GLU A 58 3.38 15.58 -6.17
C GLU A 58 4.50 14.96 -5.33
N SER A 59 5.56 15.73 -5.09
CA SER A 59 6.74 15.36 -4.30
C SER A 59 6.44 14.89 -2.87
N GLN A 60 5.20 15.07 -2.40
CA GLN A 60 4.70 14.60 -1.10
C GLN A 60 3.59 13.57 -1.31
N ASN A 61 3.79 12.34 -0.84
CA ASN A 61 2.78 11.30 -0.90
C ASN A 61 1.93 11.26 0.39
N GLY A 62 0.78 10.60 0.35
CA GLY A 62 -0.12 10.51 1.50
C GLY A 62 0.50 9.82 2.72
N LEU A 63 1.56 9.01 2.57
CA LEU A 63 2.29 8.43 3.70
C LEU A 63 3.01 9.52 4.52
N THR A 64 3.47 10.59 3.89
CA THR A 64 4.03 11.76 4.59
C THR A 64 2.97 12.43 5.46
N PHE A 65 1.74 12.55 4.94
CA PHE A 65 0.62 13.10 5.71
C PHE A 65 0.19 12.18 6.86
N LEU A 66 0.19 10.85 6.66
CA LEU A 66 -0.05 9.90 7.76
C LEU A 66 0.97 10.05 8.89
N THR A 67 2.26 10.19 8.54
CA THR A 67 3.32 10.44 9.53
C THR A 67 3.05 11.72 10.29
N TYR A 68 2.73 12.81 9.57
CA TYR A 68 2.41 14.10 10.17
C TYR A 68 1.21 14.02 11.14
N LEU A 69 0.13 13.34 10.76
CA LEU A 69 -1.04 13.15 11.62
C LEU A 69 -0.69 12.34 12.86
N ASN A 70 0.04 11.24 12.72
CA ASN A 70 0.41 10.39 13.84
C ASN A 70 1.31 11.11 14.88
N GLU A 71 2.17 12.03 14.41
CA GLU A 71 3.07 12.81 15.28
C GLU A 71 2.38 14.00 15.95
N ASN A 72 1.47 14.69 15.25
CA ASN A 72 0.90 15.96 15.70
C ASN A 72 -0.55 15.88 16.15
N PHE A 73 -1.31 14.90 15.67
CA PHE A 73 -2.75 14.72 15.93
C PHE A 73 -3.09 13.23 16.14
N PRO A 74 -2.52 12.54 17.15
CA PRO A 74 -2.65 11.10 17.35
C PRO A 74 -4.09 10.63 17.62
N GLU A 75 -4.99 11.53 18.00
CA GLU A 75 -6.41 11.23 18.23
C GLU A 75 -7.20 11.08 16.92
N ILE A 76 -6.71 11.66 15.83
CA ILE A 76 -7.35 11.54 14.52
C ILE A 76 -7.08 10.14 13.95
N LYS A 77 -8.16 9.38 13.77
CA LYS A 77 -8.07 8.05 13.17
C LYS A 77 -7.91 8.15 11.66
N THR A 78 -7.15 7.26 11.06
CA THR A 78 -6.88 7.33 9.62
C THR A 78 -7.29 6.07 8.88
N ILE A 79 -7.88 6.27 7.71
CA ILE A 79 -8.20 5.23 6.72
C ILE A 79 -7.44 5.58 5.43
N VAL A 80 -6.64 4.66 4.94
CA VAL A 80 -6.04 4.79 3.61
C VAL A 80 -7.02 4.29 2.55
N ALA A 81 -7.23 5.08 1.51
CA ALA A 81 -7.94 4.68 0.30
C ALA A 81 -6.97 4.72 -0.88
N SER A 82 -6.65 3.59 -1.51
CA SER A 82 -5.59 3.53 -2.52
C SER A 82 -5.91 2.58 -3.65
N MET A 83 -5.30 2.80 -4.83
CA MET A 83 -5.27 1.81 -5.93
C MET A 83 -4.23 0.72 -5.70
N HIS A 84 -3.31 0.91 -4.74
CA HIS A 84 -2.29 -0.08 -4.38
C HIS A 84 -2.82 -0.99 -3.27
N ASP A 85 -3.08 -2.23 -3.59
CA ASP A 85 -3.67 -3.26 -2.73
C ASP A 85 -2.66 -4.35 -2.32
N TYR A 86 -1.37 -4.05 -2.41
CA TYR A 86 -0.27 -4.99 -2.21
C TYR A 86 0.83 -4.44 -1.28
N GLU A 87 1.69 -5.33 -0.78
CA GLU A 87 2.91 -4.95 -0.06
C GLU A 87 3.89 -4.20 -0.99
N PRO A 88 4.65 -3.22 -0.47
CA PRO A 88 4.75 -2.81 0.94
C PRO A 88 3.78 -1.68 1.34
N TYR A 89 2.86 -1.25 0.47
CA TYR A 89 2.01 -0.08 0.73
C TYR A 89 1.10 -0.28 1.94
N VAL A 90 0.47 -1.46 2.03
CA VAL A 90 -0.46 -1.77 3.12
C VAL A 90 0.27 -1.82 4.46
N SER A 91 1.36 -2.56 4.56
CA SER A 91 2.12 -2.66 5.83
C SER A 91 2.77 -1.33 6.22
N ASN A 92 3.24 -0.52 5.27
CA ASN A 92 3.75 0.82 5.57
C ASN A 92 2.66 1.73 6.14
N ALA A 93 1.48 1.76 5.54
CA ALA A 93 0.36 2.57 6.03
C ALA A 93 -0.06 2.14 7.47
N LEU A 94 -0.22 0.83 7.70
CA LEU A 94 -0.56 0.30 9.02
C LEU A 94 0.54 0.59 10.08
N ARG A 95 1.82 0.50 9.70
CA ARG A 95 2.94 0.85 10.58
C ARG A 95 3.00 2.33 10.92
N LEU A 96 2.54 3.20 10.02
CA LEU A 96 2.42 4.64 10.23
C LEU A 96 1.14 5.03 10.99
N GLY A 97 0.37 4.07 11.51
CA GLY A 97 -0.76 4.31 12.38
C GLY A 97 -2.13 4.28 11.71
N ALA A 98 -2.22 3.98 10.40
CA ALA A 98 -3.52 3.80 9.76
C ALA A 98 -4.30 2.65 10.43
N LEU A 99 -5.55 2.91 10.79
CA LEU A 99 -6.46 1.91 11.32
C LEU A 99 -7.26 1.22 10.22
N GLY A 100 -7.48 1.90 9.08
CA GLY A 100 -8.18 1.35 7.93
C GLY A 100 -7.32 1.33 6.66
N TYR A 101 -7.52 0.32 5.82
CA TYR A 101 -7.01 0.28 4.45
C TYR A 101 -8.09 -0.24 3.51
N VAL A 102 -8.46 0.57 2.52
CA VAL A 102 -9.52 0.26 1.56
C VAL A 102 -8.97 0.43 0.14
N SER A 103 -9.22 -0.56 -0.71
CA SER A 103 -8.95 -0.41 -2.14
C SER A 103 -9.94 0.58 -2.77
N LYS A 104 -9.46 1.51 -3.59
CA LYS A 104 -10.35 2.41 -4.34
C LYS A 104 -11.29 1.65 -5.30
N ARG A 105 -11.00 0.39 -5.64
CA ARG A 105 -11.86 -0.45 -6.47
C ARG A 105 -13.12 -0.91 -5.73
N SER A 106 -13.00 -1.18 -4.43
CA SER A 106 -14.10 -1.62 -3.56
C SER A 106 -14.63 -0.50 -2.65
N ALA A 107 -14.09 0.72 -2.74
CA ALA A 107 -14.41 1.81 -1.82
C ALA A 107 -15.90 2.19 -1.80
N SER A 108 -16.61 2.08 -2.93
CA SER A 108 -18.05 2.35 -2.97
C SER A 108 -18.88 1.40 -2.09
N GLU A 109 -18.40 0.20 -1.86
CA GLU A 109 -19.09 -0.84 -1.09
C GLU A 109 -18.58 -0.90 0.37
N GLU A 110 -17.28 -0.72 0.56
CA GLU A 110 -16.60 -1.00 1.82
C GLU A 110 -16.23 0.25 2.65
N LEU A 111 -16.19 1.46 2.05
CA LEU A 111 -15.74 2.67 2.74
C LEU A 111 -16.59 3.00 3.97
N ILE A 112 -17.90 2.81 3.88
CA ILE A 112 -18.83 3.03 5.00
C ILE A 112 -18.54 2.10 6.17
N ASP A 113 -18.29 0.82 5.90
CA ASP A 113 -18.00 -0.17 6.93
C ASP A 113 -16.60 0.04 7.53
N ALA A 114 -15.65 0.48 6.70
CA ALA A 114 -14.34 0.92 7.16
C ALA A 114 -14.45 2.08 8.15
N VAL A 115 -15.21 3.13 7.81
CA VAL A 115 -15.44 4.29 8.67
C VAL A 115 -16.10 3.88 9.98
N LYS A 116 -17.17 3.06 9.96
CA LYS A 116 -17.83 2.54 11.18
C LYS A 116 -16.87 1.75 12.07
N SER A 117 -16.06 0.89 11.48
CA SER A 117 -15.10 0.07 12.23
C SER A 117 -14.00 0.91 12.87
N VAL A 118 -13.42 1.83 12.09
CA VAL A 118 -12.36 2.72 12.54
C VAL A 118 -12.87 3.73 13.58
N ALA A 119 -14.11 4.22 13.46
CA ALA A 119 -14.74 5.05 14.48
C ALA A 119 -14.73 4.37 15.86
N LEU A 120 -14.94 3.05 15.90
CA LEU A 120 -14.88 2.23 17.11
C LEU A 120 -13.45 1.85 17.53
N GLY A 121 -12.41 2.37 16.87
CA GLY A 121 -11.01 2.02 17.13
C GLY A 121 -10.60 0.62 16.63
N LYS A 122 -11.43 -0.02 15.79
CA LYS A 122 -11.13 -1.33 15.22
C LYS A 122 -10.39 -1.18 13.90
N ARG A 123 -9.46 -2.11 13.62
CA ARG A 123 -8.82 -2.20 12.31
C ARG A 123 -9.80 -2.67 11.25
N TYR A 124 -9.65 -2.14 10.06
CA TYR A 124 -10.39 -2.56 8.86
C TYR A 124 -9.44 -2.66 7.67
N ILE A 125 -9.48 -3.77 6.97
CA ILE A 125 -8.78 -3.95 5.68
C ILE A 125 -9.81 -4.54 4.72
N SER A 126 -9.99 -3.92 3.56
CA SER A 126 -10.96 -4.39 2.56
C SER A 126 -10.67 -5.82 2.09
N GLU A 127 -11.71 -6.53 1.68
CA GLU A 127 -11.61 -7.96 1.35
C GLU A 127 -10.65 -8.24 0.20
N ASP A 128 -10.65 -7.40 -0.83
CA ASP A 128 -9.75 -7.52 -1.98
C ASP A 128 -8.28 -7.30 -1.60
N VAL A 129 -8.00 -6.36 -0.69
CA VAL A 129 -6.65 -6.16 -0.12
C VAL A 129 -6.22 -7.36 0.72
N ASN A 130 -7.08 -7.86 1.60
CA ASN A 130 -6.81 -9.06 2.38
C ASN A 130 -6.52 -10.27 1.49
N PHE A 131 -7.30 -10.45 0.43
CA PHE A 131 -7.09 -11.53 -0.54
C PHE A 131 -5.74 -11.37 -1.26
N ALA A 132 -5.41 -10.15 -1.72
CA ALA A 132 -4.14 -9.86 -2.38
C ALA A 132 -2.93 -10.15 -1.47
N LEU A 133 -2.96 -9.69 -0.22
CA LEU A 133 -1.91 -9.95 0.77
C LEU A 133 -1.72 -11.45 1.06
N ASN A 134 -2.80 -12.17 1.24
CA ASN A 134 -2.75 -13.61 1.48
C ASN A 134 -2.18 -14.38 0.27
N THR A 135 -2.54 -13.95 -0.94
CA THR A 135 -2.05 -14.56 -2.18
C THR A 135 -0.56 -14.27 -2.40
N GLN A 136 -0.10 -13.05 -2.13
CA GLN A 136 1.31 -12.65 -2.24
C GLN A 136 2.18 -13.36 -1.18
N SER A 137 1.72 -13.39 0.06
CA SER A 137 2.39 -14.16 1.11
C SER A 137 2.55 -15.64 0.74
N SER A 138 1.53 -16.22 0.10
CA SER A 138 1.60 -17.60 -0.37
C SER A 138 2.57 -17.77 -1.55
N ALA A 139 2.68 -16.80 -2.45
CA ALA A 139 3.59 -16.85 -3.59
C ALA A 139 5.07 -16.92 -3.15
N LEU A 140 5.47 -16.19 -2.11
CA LEU A 140 6.84 -16.26 -1.59
C LEU A 140 7.09 -17.51 -0.73
N THR A 141 6.08 -18.01 -0.04
CA THR A 141 6.21 -19.23 0.80
C THR A 141 6.45 -20.51 0.00
N ILE A 142 6.13 -20.52 -1.30
CA ILE A 142 6.46 -21.66 -2.19
C ILE A 142 7.95 -21.69 -2.58
N LEU A 143 8.69 -20.60 -2.35
CA LEU A 143 10.13 -20.54 -2.60
C LEU A 143 10.89 -21.07 -1.41
N THR A 144 11.94 -21.85 -1.67
CA THR A 144 12.92 -22.25 -0.64
C THR A 144 13.73 -21.05 -0.17
N ASN A 145 14.38 -21.12 0.99
CA ASN A 145 15.23 -20.04 1.51
C ASN A 145 16.27 -19.57 0.48
N ARG A 146 16.91 -20.51 -0.24
CA ARG A 146 17.90 -20.18 -1.28
C ARG A 146 17.29 -19.52 -2.53
N GLU A 147 16.05 -19.86 -2.86
CA GLU A 147 15.30 -19.20 -3.94
C GLU A 147 14.84 -17.78 -3.50
N GLN A 148 14.49 -17.59 -2.23
CA GLN A 148 14.17 -16.27 -1.67
C GLN A 148 15.40 -15.36 -1.66
N GLU A 149 16.58 -15.86 -1.34
CA GLU A 149 17.85 -15.12 -1.43
C GLU A 149 18.20 -14.75 -2.90
N ALA A 150 17.89 -15.63 -3.85
CA ALA A 150 18.18 -15.42 -5.27
C ALA A 150 17.17 -14.49 -5.98
N LEU A 151 15.94 -14.39 -5.48
CA LEU A 151 14.84 -13.63 -6.10
C LEU A 151 15.20 -12.15 -6.31
N PRO A 152 15.65 -11.38 -5.30
CA PRO A 152 16.00 -9.96 -5.48
C PRO A 152 17.13 -9.75 -6.50
N LEU A 153 18.08 -10.64 -6.56
CA LEU A 153 19.20 -10.54 -7.50
C LEU A 153 18.75 -10.79 -8.94
N LEU A 154 17.90 -11.79 -9.14
CA LEU A 154 17.28 -12.09 -10.44
C LEU A 154 16.40 -10.93 -10.92
N ALA A 155 15.62 -10.36 -10.04
CA ALA A 155 14.70 -9.27 -10.37
C ALA A 155 15.45 -7.96 -10.68
N LYS A 156 16.63 -7.73 -10.07
CA LYS A 156 17.57 -6.65 -10.46
C LYS A 156 18.30 -6.92 -11.79
N GLY A 157 18.01 -8.02 -12.46
CA GLY A 157 18.58 -8.35 -13.77
C GLY A 157 19.97 -8.97 -13.73
N LEU A 158 20.48 -9.40 -12.56
CA LEU A 158 21.78 -10.05 -12.46
C LEU A 158 21.78 -11.39 -13.23
N ASN A 159 22.87 -11.66 -13.90
CA ASN A 159 23.06 -12.95 -14.59
C ASN A 159 23.50 -14.05 -13.60
N ALA A 160 23.43 -15.32 -14.06
CA ALA A 160 23.73 -16.46 -13.19
C ALA A 160 25.15 -16.47 -12.60
N LYS A 161 26.15 -15.88 -13.29
CA LYS A 161 27.51 -15.75 -12.76
C LYS A 161 27.58 -14.75 -11.61
N GLN A 162 26.92 -13.60 -11.75
CA GLN A 162 26.85 -12.55 -10.74
C GLN A 162 26.08 -13.05 -9.49
N ILE A 163 24.95 -13.74 -9.68
CA ILE A 163 24.17 -14.34 -8.60
C ILE A 163 25.02 -15.41 -7.87
N ALA A 164 25.70 -16.27 -8.63
CA ALA A 164 26.55 -17.30 -8.07
C ALA A 164 27.67 -16.72 -7.19
N GLN A 165 28.26 -15.61 -7.64
CA GLN A 165 29.29 -14.88 -6.89
C GLN A 165 28.74 -14.28 -5.58
N GLN A 166 27.55 -13.67 -5.62
CA GLN A 166 26.95 -13.03 -4.44
C GLN A 166 26.41 -14.03 -3.40
N LEU A 167 25.92 -15.18 -3.86
CA LEU A 167 25.39 -16.22 -2.98
C LEU A 167 26.41 -17.31 -2.61
N GLU A 168 27.66 -17.17 -3.10
CA GLU A 168 28.75 -18.14 -2.88
C GLU A 168 28.38 -19.56 -3.33
N ILE A 169 27.71 -19.69 -4.50
CA ILE A 169 27.27 -20.96 -5.08
C ILE A 169 27.88 -21.17 -6.49
N MET A 170 27.73 -22.37 -7.03
CA MET A 170 28.14 -22.63 -8.41
C MET A 170 27.21 -21.97 -9.42
N PRO A 171 27.70 -21.44 -10.58
CA PRO A 171 26.84 -20.85 -11.61
C PRO A 171 25.73 -21.78 -12.11
N LYS A 172 26.00 -23.09 -12.17
CA LYS A 172 24.99 -24.11 -12.49
C LYS A 172 23.85 -24.13 -11.49
N THR A 173 24.14 -23.97 -10.19
CA THR A 173 23.15 -23.91 -9.12
C THR A 173 22.31 -22.64 -9.22
N ALA A 174 22.90 -21.49 -9.54
CA ALA A 174 22.17 -20.25 -9.81
C ALA A 174 21.19 -20.38 -11.00
N HIS A 175 21.56 -21.08 -12.07
CA HIS A 175 20.64 -21.40 -13.16
C HIS A 175 19.47 -22.26 -12.73
N VAL A 176 19.70 -23.25 -11.87
CA VAL A 176 18.62 -24.11 -11.32
C VAL A 176 17.67 -23.27 -10.47
N HIS A 177 18.20 -22.43 -9.58
CA HIS A 177 17.35 -21.53 -8.77
C HIS A 177 16.51 -20.59 -9.66
N LYS A 178 17.10 -19.99 -10.69
CA LYS A 178 16.35 -19.18 -11.65
C LYS A 178 15.20 -19.97 -12.27
N ALA A 179 15.46 -21.15 -12.82
CA ALA A 179 14.44 -21.98 -13.45
C ALA A 179 13.31 -22.34 -12.48
N ASN A 180 13.66 -22.72 -11.26
CA ASN A 180 12.71 -23.07 -10.22
C ASN A 180 11.83 -21.87 -9.80
N ILE A 181 12.45 -20.68 -9.62
CA ILE A 181 11.73 -19.44 -9.27
C ILE A 181 10.72 -19.11 -10.37
N TYR A 182 11.16 -19.11 -11.64
CA TYR A 182 10.28 -18.84 -12.79
C TYR A 182 9.11 -19.82 -12.85
N SER A 183 9.37 -21.11 -12.64
CA SER A 183 8.34 -22.16 -12.63
C SER A 183 7.39 -22.01 -11.46
N LYS A 184 7.90 -21.80 -10.24
CA LYS A 184 7.09 -21.69 -9.02
C LYS A 184 6.22 -20.44 -9.00
N LEU A 185 6.74 -19.30 -9.47
CA LEU A 185 6.02 -18.04 -9.55
C LEU A 185 5.17 -17.92 -10.82
N ASN A 186 5.23 -18.94 -11.71
CA ASN A 186 4.51 -18.97 -12.98
C ASN A 186 4.78 -17.73 -13.86
N VAL A 187 6.04 -17.30 -13.91
CA VAL A 187 6.50 -16.16 -14.73
C VAL A 187 7.35 -16.62 -15.89
N THR A 188 7.29 -15.91 -17.00
CA THR A 188 8.03 -16.22 -18.24
C THR A 188 9.07 -15.16 -18.57
N THR A 189 8.91 -13.95 -18.08
CA THR A 189 9.76 -12.79 -18.36
C THR A 189 10.41 -12.23 -17.11
N SER A 190 11.56 -11.56 -17.27
CA SER A 190 12.21 -10.84 -16.17
C SER A 190 11.37 -9.66 -15.69
N PHE A 191 10.53 -9.08 -16.55
CA PHE A 191 9.64 -8.00 -16.18
C PHE A 191 8.51 -8.47 -15.24
N GLU A 192 7.90 -9.63 -15.51
CA GLU A 192 6.92 -10.25 -14.63
C GLU A 192 7.54 -10.58 -13.27
N LEU A 193 8.77 -11.11 -13.26
CA LEU A 193 9.51 -11.41 -12.04
C LEU A 193 9.79 -10.14 -11.23
N LEU A 194 10.25 -9.07 -11.91
CA LEU A 194 10.49 -7.77 -11.27
C LEU A 194 9.21 -7.22 -10.63
N LYS A 195 8.09 -7.28 -11.36
CA LYS A 195 6.79 -6.84 -10.84
C LYS A 195 6.42 -7.60 -9.56
N ILE A 196 6.51 -8.93 -9.56
CA ILE A 196 6.24 -9.74 -8.36
C ILE A 196 7.20 -9.38 -7.20
N ALA A 197 8.49 -9.15 -7.49
CA ALA A 197 9.47 -8.81 -6.47
C ALA A 197 9.22 -7.42 -5.85
N ILE A 198 8.74 -6.45 -6.63
CA ILE A 198 8.32 -5.14 -6.14
C ILE A 198 7.01 -5.26 -5.35
N ASP A 199 6.01 -5.94 -5.90
CA ASP A 199 4.70 -6.14 -5.29
C ASP A 199 4.81 -6.88 -3.94
N ALA A 200 5.76 -7.80 -3.82
CA ALA A 200 6.07 -8.53 -2.61
C ALA A 200 7.02 -7.79 -1.63
N GLY A 201 7.42 -6.55 -1.96
CA GLY A 201 8.34 -5.76 -1.12
C GLY A 201 9.77 -6.31 -1.02
N VAL A 202 10.15 -7.24 -1.89
CA VAL A 202 11.51 -7.84 -1.94
C VAL A 202 12.53 -6.85 -2.52
N ILE A 203 12.07 -5.96 -3.40
CA ILE A 203 12.87 -4.88 -3.99
C ILE A 203 12.07 -3.58 -3.92
N LYS A 204 12.76 -2.49 -3.61
CA LYS A 204 12.20 -1.14 -3.72
C LYS A 204 12.54 -0.51 -5.06
N LEU A 205 11.64 0.36 -5.56
CA LEU A 205 11.84 1.04 -6.85
C LEU A 205 13.09 1.92 -6.88
N ASP A 206 13.48 2.51 -5.75
CA ASP A 206 14.70 3.30 -5.57
C ASP A 206 16.00 2.47 -5.63
N GLU A 207 15.91 1.15 -5.52
CA GLU A 207 17.05 0.24 -5.66
C GLU A 207 17.34 -0.19 -7.11
N LEU A 208 16.56 0.30 -8.08
CA LEU A 208 16.69 -0.04 -9.50
C LEU A 208 17.40 1.04 -10.35
N THR A 209 17.82 2.15 -9.73
CA THR A 209 18.53 3.28 -10.37
C THR A 209 20.04 3.19 -10.25
#